data_bd26b9da40b0d25e349226db78af7560
#
_entry.id   bd26b9da40b0d25e349226db78af7560
#
_cell.length_a   1.000
_cell.length_b   1.000
_cell.length_c   1.000
_cell.angle_alpha   90.00
_cell.angle_beta   90.00
_cell.angle_gamma   90.00
#
_symmetry.space_group_name_H-M   'P 1'
#
loop_
_entity.id
_entity.type
_entity.pdbx_description
1 polymer ?
#
loop_
_entity_poly.entity_id
_entity_poly.type
_entity_poly.pdbx_seq_one_letter_code
_entity_poly.pdbx_strand_id
1 'polypeptide(L)'
;MANSNRVTVIHTGYSSTTIEEKDENLPFVRANCSCVLVTGSKNIIVDTMTPWDTNLILLSLEANGLTPDDINYVISTHGHSDHTGNNNLFLKAKHIVGYCISVKDKYFLHPFDKGLPFEIDEGITVIPTPGHTADDISVVIKTEDMGTVVIAGDIFEREEDIEQPEIWRSCGSVNPEQQEHSRAVIANIADYIVPGHGPIFKVTDGMKKKLSQNLSSELHVYRYSLAQKYVEVGV
;
A
#
# COMPACT_ATOMS: atom_id res chain seq x y z
N MET A 1 23.16 -17.51 -1.24
CA MET A 1 22.49 -16.51 -2.11
C MET A 1 21.34 -15.95 -1.29
N ALA A 2 21.27 -14.65 -1.09
CA ALA A 2 20.11 -14.04 -0.44
C ALA A 2 18.89 -14.36 -1.32
N ASN A 3 17.78 -14.81 -0.71
CA ASN A 3 16.53 -15.01 -1.44
C ASN A 3 16.06 -13.63 -1.92
N SER A 4 16.01 -13.41 -3.23
CA SER A 4 15.48 -12.17 -3.78
C SER A 4 13.99 -12.04 -3.46
N ASN A 5 13.57 -10.84 -3.09
CA ASN A 5 12.15 -10.55 -2.84
C ASN A 5 11.38 -10.62 -4.16
N ARG A 6 10.23 -11.29 -4.14
CA ARG A 6 9.30 -11.40 -5.26
C ARG A 6 7.94 -10.82 -4.88
N VAL A 7 7.38 -10.00 -5.74
CA VAL A 7 6.04 -9.42 -5.60
C VAL A 7 5.07 -10.15 -6.52
N THR A 8 3.97 -10.63 -5.98
CA THR A 8 2.88 -11.30 -6.71
C THR A 8 1.55 -10.65 -6.37
N VAL A 9 0.94 -9.96 -7.32
CA VAL A 9 -0.43 -9.44 -7.16
C VAL A 9 -1.38 -10.63 -7.27
N ILE A 10 -1.94 -11.09 -6.15
CA ILE A 10 -2.85 -12.25 -6.12
C ILE A 10 -4.30 -11.85 -6.43
N HIS A 11 -4.63 -10.57 -6.26
CA HIS A 11 -5.87 -9.97 -6.71
C HIS A 11 -5.60 -8.53 -7.15
N THR A 12 -6.08 -8.17 -8.34
CA THR A 12 -6.07 -6.78 -8.80
C THR A 12 -7.33 -6.08 -8.34
N GLY A 13 -7.17 -5.01 -7.57
CA GLY A 13 -8.29 -4.23 -7.07
C GLY A 13 -9.06 -3.50 -8.15
N TYR A 14 -10.24 -3.03 -7.78
CA TYR A 14 -11.11 -2.22 -8.64
C TYR A 14 -11.95 -1.26 -7.80
N SER A 15 -12.30 -0.12 -8.37
CA SER A 15 -13.32 0.78 -7.81
C SER A 15 -14.19 1.34 -8.95
N SER A 16 -15.52 1.42 -8.72
CA SER A 16 -16.43 2.06 -9.63
C SER A 16 -16.59 3.54 -9.25
N THR A 17 -16.51 4.42 -10.24
CA THR A 17 -16.81 5.84 -10.05
C THR A 17 -18.30 6.16 -10.25
N THR A 18 -19.08 5.18 -10.71
CA THR A 18 -20.51 5.32 -10.96
C THR A 18 -21.28 4.85 -9.74
N ILE A 19 -22.11 5.74 -9.19
CA ILE A 19 -23.08 5.37 -8.15
C ILE A 19 -24.11 4.46 -8.80
N GLU A 20 -24.25 3.25 -8.27
CA GLU A 20 -25.25 2.28 -8.72
C GLU A 20 -26.62 2.55 -8.08
N GLU A 21 -27.65 1.90 -8.62
CA GLU A 21 -29.01 1.99 -8.11
C GLU A 21 -29.06 1.58 -6.64
N LYS A 22 -30.09 2.08 -5.93
CA LYS A 22 -30.24 1.86 -4.49
C LYS A 22 -30.41 0.38 -4.16
N ASP A 23 -29.55 -0.14 -3.32
CA ASP A 23 -29.75 -1.38 -2.59
C ASP A 23 -30.12 -1.01 -1.13
N GLU A 24 -31.10 -1.68 -0.55
CA GLU A 24 -31.61 -1.36 0.80
C GLU A 24 -31.89 0.14 1.04
N ASN A 25 -32.31 0.87 -0.01
CA ASN A 25 -32.56 2.32 -0.04
C ASN A 25 -31.32 3.25 0.05
N LEU A 26 -30.13 2.70 -0.11
CA LEU A 26 -28.89 3.49 -0.16
C LEU A 26 -28.23 3.38 -1.55
N PRO A 27 -27.70 4.50 -2.09
CA PRO A 27 -26.81 4.45 -3.25
C PRO A 27 -25.51 3.76 -2.85
N PHE A 28 -24.89 3.02 -3.77
CA PHE A 28 -23.61 2.37 -3.48
C PHE A 28 -22.64 2.45 -4.66
N VAL A 29 -21.38 2.22 -4.38
CA VAL A 29 -20.30 2.00 -5.34
C VAL A 29 -19.70 0.62 -5.09
N ARG A 30 -19.07 0.04 -6.11
CA ARG A 30 -18.35 -1.23 -5.96
C ARG A 30 -16.86 -0.97 -5.86
N ALA A 31 -16.24 -1.54 -4.85
CA ALA A 31 -14.79 -1.50 -4.66
C ALA A 31 -14.29 -2.79 -4.00
N ASN A 32 -13.07 -3.17 -4.31
CA ASN A 32 -12.29 -4.16 -3.59
C ASN A 32 -10.80 -3.87 -3.82
N CYS A 33 -9.97 -4.05 -2.81
CA CYS A 33 -8.56 -3.67 -2.90
C CYS A 33 -7.70 -4.66 -3.69
N SER A 34 -6.54 -4.20 -4.13
CA SER A 34 -5.46 -5.08 -4.58
C SER A 34 -4.88 -5.85 -3.39
N CYS A 35 -4.71 -7.17 -3.55
CA CYS A 35 -4.07 -8.01 -2.55
C CYS A 35 -2.74 -8.54 -3.09
N VAL A 36 -1.66 -8.36 -2.31
CA VAL A 36 -0.30 -8.64 -2.76
C VAL A 36 0.41 -9.60 -1.83
N LEU A 37 1.00 -10.65 -2.40
CA LEU A 37 1.91 -11.57 -1.71
C LEU A 37 3.35 -11.19 -2.04
N VAL A 38 4.15 -10.93 -1.01
CA VAL A 38 5.60 -10.77 -1.11
C VAL A 38 6.26 -12.02 -0.54
N THR A 39 7.14 -12.66 -1.30
CA THR A 39 7.91 -13.82 -0.87
C THR A 39 9.40 -13.56 -1.00
N GLY A 40 10.19 -14.11 -0.08
CA GLY A 40 11.63 -13.93 0.01
C GLY A 40 12.16 -14.53 1.30
N SER A 41 12.96 -13.76 2.04
CA SER A 41 13.33 -14.10 3.42
C SER A 41 12.14 -14.06 4.39
N LYS A 42 11.13 -13.26 4.08
CA LYS A 42 9.83 -13.17 4.75
C LYS A 42 8.70 -13.35 3.75
N ASN A 43 7.64 -14.02 4.20
CA ASN A 43 6.37 -14.08 3.49
C ASN A 43 5.45 -13.00 4.09
N ILE A 44 4.97 -12.10 3.26
CA ILE A 44 4.15 -10.96 3.67
C ILE A 44 2.91 -10.91 2.79
N ILE A 45 1.75 -10.71 3.38
CA ILE A 45 0.55 -10.34 2.65
C ILE A 45 0.23 -8.87 2.91
N VAL A 46 -0.04 -8.13 1.84
CA VAL A 46 -0.39 -6.71 1.91
C VAL A 46 -1.81 -6.54 1.38
N ASP A 47 -2.66 -5.99 2.21
CA ASP A 47 -4.10 -5.84 2.10
C ASP A 47 -4.83 -7.17 1.89
N THR A 48 -5.95 -7.34 2.55
CA THR A 48 -6.59 -8.66 2.68
C THR A 48 -8.04 -8.69 2.20
N MET A 49 -8.37 -7.77 1.31
CA MET A 49 -9.68 -7.69 0.63
C MET A 49 -10.88 -7.65 1.60
N THR A 50 -12.08 -7.84 1.07
CA THR A 50 -13.30 -7.88 1.88
C THR A 50 -13.44 -9.23 2.61
N PRO A 51 -14.23 -9.32 3.71
CA PRO A 51 -14.43 -10.58 4.45
C PRO A 51 -15.02 -11.73 3.60
N TRP A 52 -15.60 -11.42 2.46
CA TRP A 52 -16.18 -12.42 1.55
C TRP A 52 -15.16 -13.08 0.62
N ASP A 53 -13.91 -12.57 0.59
CA ASP A 53 -12.84 -13.02 -0.32
C ASP A 53 -11.91 -14.08 0.31
N THR A 54 -12.24 -14.60 1.49
CA THR A 54 -11.44 -15.60 2.23
C THR A 54 -10.94 -16.75 1.34
N ASN A 55 -11.84 -17.34 0.55
CA ASN A 55 -11.48 -18.48 -0.30
C ASN A 55 -10.49 -18.12 -1.40
N LEU A 56 -10.57 -16.89 -1.94
CA LEU A 56 -9.63 -16.43 -2.97
C LEU A 56 -8.21 -16.30 -2.39
N ILE A 57 -8.09 -15.75 -1.18
CA ILE A 57 -6.79 -15.64 -0.49
C ILE A 57 -6.20 -17.03 -0.22
N LEU A 58 -7.00 -17.95 0.35
CA LEU A 58 -6.53 -19.30 0.68
C LEU A 58 -6.07 -20.08 -0.54
N LEU A 59 -6.85 -20.05 -1.64
CA LEU A 59 -6.47 -20.69 -2.90
C LEU A 59 -5.22 -20.07 -3.53
N SER A 60 -5.06 -18.73 -3.40
CA SER A 60 -3.88 -18.04 -3.91
C SER A 60 -2.63 -18.39 -3.11
N LEU A 61 -2.73 -18.52 -1.80
CA LEU A 61 -1.63 -18.99 -0.95
C LEU A 61 -1.24 -20.43 -1.31
N GLU A 62 -2.22 -21.34 -1.43
CA GLU A 62 -1.99 -22.73 -1.82
C GLU A 62 -1.30 -22.83 -3.18
N ALA A 63 -1.72 -22.04 -4.17
CA ALA A 63 -1.09 -21.99 -5.49
C ALA A 63 0.37 -21.52 -5.44
N ASN A 64 0.76 -20.80 -4.39
CA ASN A 64 2.15 -20.40 -4.13
C ASN A 64 2.87 -21.31 -3.13
N GLY A 65 2.27 -22.45 -2.76
CA GLY A 65 2.85 -23.44 -1.85
C GLY A 65 2.89 -22.99 -0.39
N LEU A 66 2.01 -22.06 -0.01
CA LEU A 66 1.94 -21.45 1.32
C LEU A 66 0.58 -21.71 1.98
N THR A 67 0.58 -21.61 3.30
CA THR A 67 -0.61 -21.55 4.15
C THR A 67 -0.64 -20.24 4.92
N PRO A 68 -1.75 -19.85 5.54
CA PRO A 68 -1.78 -18.66 6.40
C PRO A 68 -0.74 -18.70 7.53
N ASP A 69 -0.37 -19.89 7.99
CA ASP A 69 0.63 -20.11 9.05
C ASP A 69 2.07 -19.78 8.63
N ASP A 70 2.33 -19.74 7.31
CA ASP A 70 3.65 -19.42 6.73
C ASP A 70 3.86 -17.91 6.54
N ILE A 71 2.82 -17.10 6.75
CA ILE A 71 2.88 -15.65 6.63
C ILE A 71 3.49 -15.04 7.90
N ASN A 72 4.56 -14.27 7.70
CA ASN A 72 5.28 -13.60 8.80
C ASN A 72 4.68 -12.25 9.17
N TYR A 73 4.18 -11.50 8.17
CA TYR A 73 3.54 -10.20 8.35
C TYR A 73 2.25 -10.11 7.55
N VAL A 74 1.22 -9.55 8.17
CA VAL A 74 0.03 -9.03 7.51
C VAL A 74 0.08 -7.52 7.60
N ILE A 75 0.06 -6.85 6.46
CA ILE A 75 0.12 -5.40 6.39
C ILE A 75 -1.16 -4.92 5.73
N SER A 76 -1.92 -4.07 6.42
CA SER A 76 -2.99 -3.30 5.80
C SER A 76 -2.53 -1.87 5.66
N THR A 77 -2.55 -1.36 4.43
CA THR A 77 -2.09 0.00 4.10
C THR A 77 -2.83 1.04 4.93
N HIS A 78 -4.11 0.78 5.24
CA HIS A 78 -4.95 1.56 6.14
C HIS A 78 -6.14 0.72 6.66
N GLY A 79 -7.04 1.33 7.41
CA GLY A 79 -8.09 0.62 8.17
C GLY A 79 -9.43 0.43 7.46
N HIS A 80 -9.57 0.68 6.15
CA HIS A 80 -10.84 0.44 5.45
C HIS A 80 -11.17 -1.04 5.34
N SER A 81 -12.44 -1.36 5.24
CA SER A 81 -12.96 -2.73 5.38
C SER A 81 -12.50 -3.69 4.29
N ASP A 82 -12.25 -3.19 3.11
CA ASP A 82 -11.75 -3.96 1.97
C ASP A 82 -10.22 -4.14 1.98
N HIS A 83 -9.49 -3.48 2.89
CA HIS A 83 -8.05 -3.69 3.11
C HIS A 83 -7.76 -4.60 4.31
N THR A 84 -8.73 -4.81 5.20
CA THR A 84 -8.52 -5.54 6.48
C THR A 84 -9.37 -6.79 6.63
N GLY A 85 -10.22 -7.10 5.66
CA GLY A 85 -11.33 -8.05 5.81
C GLY A 85 -10.94 -9.46 6.20
N ASN A 86 -9.73 -9.91 5.88
CA ASN A 86 -9.25 -11.26 6.17
C ASN A 86 -7.98 -11.30 7.03
N ASN A 87 -7.66 -10.23 7.74
CA ASN A 87 -6.51 -10.22 8.65
C ASN A 87 -6.55 -11.35 9.68
N ASN A 88 -7.74 -11.77 10.08
CA ASN A 88 -7.98 -12.85 11.02
C ASN A 88 -7.54 -14.25 10.55
N LEU A 89 -7.21 -14.44 9.29
CA LEU A 89 -6.65 -15.71 8.78
C LEU A 89 -5.20 -15.94 9.26
N PHE A 90 -4.47 -14.89 9.59
CA PHE A 90 -3.01 -14.91 9.78
C PHE A 90 -2.60 -14.81 11.26
N LEU A 91 -3.04 -15.78 12.07
CA LEU A 91 -2.90 -15.74 13.53
C LEU A 91 -1.44 -15.83 14.04
N LYS A 92 -0.49 -16.30 13.21
CA LYS A 92 0.94 -16.40 13.54
C LYS A 92 1.74 -15.19 13.11
N ALA A 93 1.16 -14.34 12.26
CA ALA A 93 1.82 -13.17 11.70
C ALA A 93 1.91 -12.01 12.71
N LYS A 94 2.86 -11.10 12.48
CA LYS A 94 2.81 -9.75 13.04
C LYS A 94 1.88 -8.92 12.15
N HIS A 95 0.95 -8.20 12.76
CA HIS A 95 0.00 -7.35 12.06
C HIS A 95 0.46 -5.89 12.08
N ILE A 96 0.41 -5.24 10.92
CA ILE A 96 0.60 -3.80 10.76
C ILE A 96 -0.66 -3.28 10.07
N VAL A 97 -1.40 -2.39 10.71
CA VAL A 97 -2.60 -1.77 10.15
C VAL A 97 -2.42 -0.26 10.30
N GLY A 98 -2.16 0.43 9.19
CA GLY A 98 -1.70 1.81 9.27
C GLY A 98 -0.52 1.94 10.23
N TYR A 99 -0.56 2.88 11.15
CA TYR A 99 0.52 3.10 12.13
C TYR A 99 0.53 2.10 13.30
N CYS A 100 -0.41 1.14 13.33
CA CYS A 100 -0.54 0.19 14.43
C CYS A 100 0.23 -1.10 14.14
N ILE A 101 1.23 -1.43 14.95
CA ILE A 101 1.98 -2.70 14.88
C ILE A 101 1.60 -3.55 16.07
N SER A 102 1.14 -4.79 15.85
CA SER A 102 0.70 -5.65 16.94
C SER A 102 1.00 -7.14 16.74
N VAL A 103 1.11 -7.86 17.86
CA VAL A 103 1.06 -9.32 17.93
C VAL A 103 0.17 -9.68 19.11
N LYS A 104 -1.00 -10.24 18.86
CA LYS A 104 -2.04 -10.48 19.88
C LYS A 104 -2.41 -9.16 20.59
N ASP A 105 -2.24 -9.11 21.92
CA ASP A 105 -2.50 -7.97 22.80
C ASP A 105 -1.29 -7.05 23.02
N LYS A 106 -0.17 -7.30 22.31
CA LYS A 106 1.03 -6.46 22.38
C LYS A 106 1.07 -5.48 21.23
N TYR A 107 1.09 -4.20 21.56
CA TYR A 107 1.21 -3.10 20.61
C TYR A 107 2.63 -2.53 20.67
N PHE A 108 3.32 -2.52 19.54
CA PHE A 108 4.70 -2.03 19.42
C PHE A 108 4.67 -0.54 19.03
N LEU A 109 5.36 0.28 19.80
CA LEU A 109 5.43 1.71 19.54
C LEU A 109 6.51 1.98 18.50
N HIS A 110 6.10 2.56 17.37
CA HIS A 110 6.99 3.00 16.31
C HIS A 110 6.56 4.41 15.86
N PRO A 111 7.49 5.35 15.70
CA PRO A 111 7.17 6.76 15.43
C PRO A 111 6.89 7.03 13.94
N PHE A 112 5.93 6.34 13.34
CA PHE A 112 5.43 6.63 11.99
C PHE A 112 4.95 8.08 11.85
N ASP A 113 4.33 8.62 12.89
CA ASP A 113 3.85 10.01 12.97
C ASP A 113 4.98 11.04 12.82
N LYS A 114 6.22 10.63 13.03
CA LYS A 114 7.44 11.45 12.82
C LYS A 114 8.10 11.19 11.48
N GLY A 115 7.44 10.44 10.59
CA GLY A 115 7.95 10.09 9.27
C GLY A 115 9.07 9.04 9.27
N LEU A 116 9.22 8.24 10.35
CA LEU A 116 10.27 7.23 10.40
C LEU A 116 9.80 5.93 9.75
N PRO A 117 10.60 5.36 8.82
CA PRO A 117 10.31 4.07 8.20
C PRO A 117 10.50 2.92 9.19
N PHE A 118 9.76 1.83 8.98
CA PHE A 118 9.90 0.58 9.72
C PHE A 118 10.48 -0.49 8.80
N GLU A 119 11.72 -0.88 9.05
CA GLU A 119 12.40 -1.93 8.29
C GLU A 119 11.92 -3.31 8.75
N ILE A 120 11.40 -4.11 7.82
CA ILE A 120 10.97 -5.50 8.07
C ILE A 120 12.13 -6.45 7.86
N ASP A 121 12.85 -6.28 6.75
CA ASP A 121 14.01 -7.08 6.35
C ASP A 121 14.80 -6.36 5.26
N GLU A 122 15.94 -6.90 4.84
CA GLU A 122 16.74 -6.34 3.75
C GLU A 122 15.88 -6.16 2.48
N GLY A 123 15.75 -4.92 2.04
CA GLY A 123 14.96 -4.54 0.87
C GLY A 123 13.44 -4.56 1.07
N ILE A 124 12.93 -4.65 2.30
CA ILE A 124 11.49 -4.53 2.60
C ILE A 124 11.28 -3.52 3.73
N THR A 125 10.65 -2.39 3.40
CA THR A 125 10.45 -1.28 4.33
C THR A 125 9.02 -0.77 4.27
N VAL A 126 8.42 -0.49 5.42
CA VAL A 126 7.13 0.20 5.54
C VAL A 126 7.39 1.67 5.78
N ILE A 127 6.79 2.53 4.96
CA ILE A 127 6.92 3.98 5.06
C ILE A 127 5.56 4.63 5.35
N PRO A 128 5.50 5.67 6.22
CA PRO A 128 4.27 6.43 6.40
C PRO A 128 3.98 7.29 5.17
N THR A 129 2.78 7.18 4.67
CA THR A 129 2.30 7.89 3.47
C THR A 129 0.89 8.42 3.69
N PRO A 130 0.64 9.24 4.74
CA PRO A 130 -0.69 9.68 5.09
C PRO A 130 -1.32 10.57 4.01
N GLY A 131 -2.68 10.61 4.00
CA GLY A 131 -3.44 11.50 3.15
C GLY A 131 -4.81 10.98 2.76
N HIS A 132 -4.95 9.74 2.29
CA HIS A 132 -6.24 9.10 2.10
C HIS A 132 -6.91 8.86 3.47
N THR A 133 -6.16 8.31 4.41
CA THR A 133 -6.45 8.36 5.84
C THR A 133 -5.34 9.14 6.57
N ALA A 134 -5.45 9.28 7.89
CA ALA A 134 -4.44 9.98 8.69
C ALA A 134 -3.19 9.12 8.94
N ASP A 135 -3.29 7.81 8.76
CA ASP A 135 -2.28 6.82 9.14
C ASP A 135 -1.97 5.80 8.03
N ASP A 136 -2.14 6.21 6.76
CA ASP A 136 -1.75 5.36 5.64
C ASP A 136 -0.27 5.03 5.67
N ILE A 137 0.06 3.81 5.26
CA ILE A 137 1.40 3.32 5.02
C ILE A 137 1.52 2.73 3.62
N SER A 138 2.74 2.75 3.08
CA SER A 138 3.07 2.03 1.86
C SER A 138 4.21 1.05 2.12
N VAL A 139 4.26 -0.05 1.35
CA VAL A 139 5.32 -1.05 1.47
C VAL A 139 6.26 -0.93 0.29
N VAL A 140 7.53 -0.67 0.56
CA VAL A 140 8.60 -0.52 -0.43
C VAL A 140 9.37 -1.84 -0.49
N ILE A 141 9.44 -2.46 -1.67
CA ILE A 141 10.10 -3.74 -1.89
C ILE A 141 11.16 -3.59 -2.99
N LYS A 142 12.40 -3.95 -2.68
CA LYS A 142 13.46 -4.11 -3.69
C LYS A 142 13.42 -5.51 -4.27
N THR A 143 13.28 -5.60 -5.59
CA THR A 143 13.24 -6.83 -6.37
C THR A 143 14.39 -6.85 -7.38
N GLU A 144 14.79 -8.05 -7.84
CA GLU A 144 15.83 -8.17 -8.87
C GLU A 144 15.30 -7.88 -10.28
N ASP A 145 14.04 -8.23 -10.54
CA ASP A 145 13.43 -8.18 -11.87
C ASP A 145 12.67 -6.88 -12.17
N MET A 146 12.07 -6.26 -11.14
CA MET A 146 11.22 -5.08 -11.30
C MET A 146 11.82 -3.80 -10.69
N GLY A 147 13.01 -3.89 -10.06
CA GLY A 147 13.55 -2.75 -9.29
C GLY A 147 12.77 -2.51 -8.01
N THR A 148 12.44 -1.26 -7.73
CA THR A 148 11.67 -0.87 -6.53
C THR A 148 10.17 -0.90 -6.83
N VAL A 149 9.46 -1.82 -6.18
CA VAL A 149 7.99 -1.90 -6.22
C VAL A 149 7.43 -1.27 -4.96
N VAL A 150 6.47 -0.37 -5.09
CA VAL A 150 5.77 0.22 -3.95
C VAL A 150 4.30 -0.21 -3.97
N ILE A 151 3.86 -0.88 -2.91
CA ILE A 151 2.43 -1.18 -2.68
C ILE A 151 1.88 0.01 -1.92
N ALA A 152 1.04 0.80 -2.57
CA ALA A 152 0.68 2.15 -2.14
C ALA A 152 -0.70 2.26 -1.49
N GLY A 153 -1.54 1.22 -1.57
CA GLY A 153 -2.94 1.33 -1.17
C GLY A 153 -3.63 2.49 -1.89
N ASP A 154 -4.55 3.14 -1.22
CA ASP A 154 -5.42 4.17 -1.78
C ASP A 154 -4.75 5.57 -1.87
N ILE A 155 -3.45 5.63 -1.62
CA ILE A 155 -2.65 6.79 -2.02
C ILE A 155 -2.68 6.93 -3.55
N PHE A 156 -2.78 5.79 -4.25
CA PHE A 156 -3.15 5.71 -5.66
C PHE A 156 -4.35 4.76 -5.80
N GLU A 157 -5.45 5.26 -6.33
CA GLU A 157 -6.60 4.41 -6.68
C GLU A 157 -6.23 3.51 -7.86
N ARG A 158 -5.66 4.11 -8.92
CA ARG A 158 -5.22 3.44 -10.15
C ARG A 158 -4.35 4.37 -11.00
N GLU A 159 -3.74 3.85 -12.07
CA GLU A 159 -2.82 4.62 -12.93
C GLU A 159 -3.48 5.89 -13.51
N GLU A 160 -4.75 5.81 -13.93
CA GLU A 160 -5.47 6.90 -14.55
C GLU A 160 -5.65 8.11 -13.63
N ASP A 161 -5.60 7.94 -12.32
CA ASP A 161 -5.76 9.02 -11.34
C ASP A 161 -4.59 10.02 -11.34
N ILE A 162 -3.48 9.68 -12.01
CA ILE A 162 -2.35 10.59 -12.23
C ILE A 162 -2.75 11.68 -13.23
N GLU A 163 -3.52 11.31 -14.26
CA GLU A 163 -4.02 12.25 -15.27
C GLU A 163 -5.36 12.87 -14.86
N GLN A 164 -6.16 12.17 -14.08
CA GLN A 164 -7.52 12.52 -13.64
C GLN A 164 -7.60 12.56 -12.10
N PRO A 165 -7.08 13.62 -11.45
CA PRO A 165 -6.98 13.70 -9.97
C PRO A 165 -8.33 13.62 -9.25
N GLU A 166 -9.43 13.93 -9.92
CA GLU A 166 -10.78 13.79 -9.37
C GLU A 166 -11.13 12.36 -8.97
N ILE A 167 -10.49 11.35 -9.59
CA ILE A 167 -10.71 9.94 -9.24
C ILE A 167 -10.35 9.73 -7.77
N TRP A 168 -9.09 9.95 -7.36
CA TRP A 168 -8.67 9.73 -5.99
C TRP A 168 -9.26 10.74 -5.00
N ARG A 169 -9.50 12.00 -5.44
CA ARG A 169 -10.11 13.03 -4.59
C ARG A 169 -11.56 12.71 -4.22
N SER A 170 -12.30 12.04 -5.08
CA SER A 170 -13.68 11.62 -4.82
C SER A 170 -13.80 10.35 -4.00
N CYS A 171 -12.72 9.59 -3.81
CA CYS A 171 -12.70 8.34 -3.06
C CYS A 171 -12.47 8.52 -1.54
N GLY A 172 -12.69 9.72 -0.99
CA GLY A 172 -12.70 9.93 0.46
C GLY A 172 -11.38 10.38 1.08
N SER A 173 -10.53 11.11 0.34
CA SER A 173 -9.28 11.68 0.88
C SER A 173 -9.53 12.57 2.11
N VAL A 174 -8.97 12.19 3.25
CA VAL A 174 -9.06 12.96 4.50
C VAL A 174 -8.23 14.24 4.43
N ASN A 175 -7.06 14.18 3.79
CA ASN A 175 -6.18 15.31 3.59
C ASN A 175 -5.58 15.27 2.17
N PRO A 176 -6.26 15.89 1.18
CA PRO A 176 -5.82 15.85 -0.21
C PRO A 176 -4.42 16.45 -0.45
N GLU A 177 -4.05 17.49 0.30
CA GLU A 177 -2.73 18.13 0.17
C GLU A 177 -1.62 17.19 0.63
N GLN A 178 -1.83 16.51 1.76
CA GLN A 178 -0.89 15.51 2.27
C GLN A 178 -0.84 14.27 1.37
N GLN A 179 -1.97 13.85 0.80
CA GLN A 179 -2.02 12.76 -0.17
C GLN A 179 -1.24 13.10 -1.44
N GLU A 180 -1.35 14.32 -1.98
CA GLU A 180 -0.51 14.77 -3.09
C GLU A 180 0.98 14.68 -2.76
N HIS A 181 1.37 15.06 -1.54
CA HIS A 181 2.74 14.91 -1.09
C HIS A 181 3.18 13.45 -1.05
N SER A 182 2.40 12.58 -0.43
CA SER A 182 2.69 11.13 -0.35
C SER A 182 2.79 10.49 -1.73
N ARG A 183 1.92 10.87 -2.67
CA ARG A 183 1.95 10.45 -4.08
C ARG A 183 3.27 10.83 -4.76
N ALA A 184 3.74 12.05 -4.56
CA ALA A 184 5.00 12.50 -5.13
C ALA A 184 6.21 11.78 -4.52
N VAL A 185 6.20 11.51 -3.21
CA VAL A 185 7.25 10.73 -2.53
C VAL A 185 7.32 9.32 -3.11
N ILE A 186 6.18 8.62 -3.18
CA ILE A 186 6.09 7.26 -3.73
C ILE A 186 6.58 7.23 -5.18
N ALA A 187 6.08 8.12 -6.04
CA ALA A 187 6.47 8.15 -7.45
C ALA A 187 7.97 8.36 -7.66
N ASN A 188 8.64 9.14 -6.79
CA ASN A 188 10.08 9.38 -6.91
C ASN A 188 10.94 8.15 -6.61
N ILE A 189 10.51 7.28 -5.70
CA ILE A 189 11.27 6.11 -5.28
C ILE A 189 10.90 4.84 -6.05
N ALA A 190 9.70 4.77 -6.61
CA ALA A 190 9.16 3.59 -7.28
C ALA A 190 9.60 3.46 -8.74
N ASP A 191 9.89 2.23 -9.15
CA ASP A 191 9.90 1.80 -10.57
C ASP A 191 8.52 1.28 -10.97
N TYR A 192 7.81 0.64 -10.03
CA TYR A 192 6.43 0.18 -10.18
C TYR A 192 5.59 0.50 -8.94
N ILE A 193 4.31 0.81 -9.15
CA ILE A 193 3.33 1.01 -8.08
C ILE A 193 2.21 -0.01 -8.21
N VAL A 194 1.87 -0.66 -7.09
CA VAL A 194 0.62 -1.40 -6.92
C VAL A 194 -0.37 -0.47 -6.23
N PRO A 195 -1.40 0.00 -6.93
CA PRO A 195 -2.43 0.87 -6.38
C PRO A 195 -3.49 0.07 -5.62
N GLY A 196 -4.31 0.74 -4.82
CA GLY A 196 -5.39 0.11 -4.07
C GLY A 196 -6.43 -0.55 -4.96
N HIS A 197 -6.84 0.10 -6.04
CA HIS A 197 -8.00 -0.29 -6.84
C HIS A 197 -7.72 -0.38 -8.34
N GLY A 198 -6.54 -0.86 -8.72
CA GLY A 198 -6.14 -1.00 -10.12
C GLY A 198 -4.96 -1.93 -10.37
N PRO A 199 -4.63 -2.19 -11.62
CA PRO A 199 -3.46 -2.97 -11.98
C PRO A 199 -2.15 -2.31 -11.55
N ILE A 200 -1.13 -3.12 -11.27
CA ILE A 200 0.24 -2.64 -11.11
C ILE A 200 0.67 -1.89 -12.38
N PHE A 201 1.34 -0.76 -12.21
CA PHE A 201 1.82 0.05 -13.33
C PHE A 201 3.27 0.50 -13.16
N LYS A 202 3.94 0.75 -14.29
CA LYS A 202 5.31 1.24 -14.33
C LYS A 202 5.34 2.76 -14.17
N VAL A 203 6.20 3.27 -13.30
CA VAL A 203 6.36 4.71 -13.10
C VAL A 203 7.29 5.30 -14.15
N THR A 204 6.80 6.31 -14.87
CA THR A 204 7.58 7.02 -15.89
C THR A 204 8.13 8.34 -15.36
N ASP A 205 9.17 8.87 -16.01
CA ASP A 205 9.71 10.20 -15.68
C ASP A 205 8.67 11.32 -15.86
N GLY A 206 7.73 11.14 -16.80
CA GLY A 206 6.61 12.06 -17.00
C GLY A 206 5.70 12.10 -15.77
N MET A 207 5.35 10.94 -15.20
CA MET A 207 4.54 10.83 -13.98
C MET A 207 5.26 11.44 -12.78
N LYS A 208 6.56 11.15 -12.61
CA LYS A 208 7.40 11.75 -11.55
C LYS A 208 7.39 13.27 -11.62
N LYS A 209 7.60 13.81 -12.82
CA LYS A 209 7.60 15.25 -13.06
C LYS A 209 6.24 15.87 -12.75
N LYS A 210 5.15 15.28 -13.25
CA LYS A 210 3.79 15.77 -13.04
C LYS A 210 3.42 15.83 -11.57
N LEU A 211 3.60 14.72 -10.83
CA LEU A 211 3.29 14.63 -9.40
C LEU A 211 4.16 15.57 -8.55
N SER A 212 5.38 15.88 -9.02
CA SER A 212 6.28 16.79 -8.33
C SER A 212 5.95 18.27 -8.53
N GLN A 213 5.30 18.64 -9.63
CA GLN A 213 4.98 20.04 -9.95
C GLN A 213 3.87 20.64 -9.08
N ASN A 214 3.02 19.79 -8.50
CA ASN A 214 1.90 20.22 -7.67
C ASN A 214 2.29 20.51 -6.22
N LEU A 215 3.54 20.23 -5.82
CA LEU A 215 3.99 20.45 -4.45
C LEU A 215 4.27 21.93 -4.17
N SER A 216 3.71 22.46 -3.08
CA SER A 216 4.05 23.80 -2.58
C SER A 216 5.53 23.89 -2.17
N SER A 217 6.11 25.10 -2.21
CA SER A 217 7.53 25.32 -1.87
C SER A 217 7.91 24.88 -0.45
N GLU A 218 6.99 24.92 0.49
CA GLU A 218 7.19 24.46 1.88
C GLU A 218 7.29 22.94 1.99
N LEU A 219 6.49 22.22 1.19
CA LEU A 219 6.57 20.76 1.07
C LEU A 219 7.85 20.29 0.39
N HIS A 220 8.51 21.13 -0.41
CA HIS A 220 9.82 20.85 -0.98
C HIS A 220 10.92 20.65 0.08
N VAL A 221 10.88 21.41 1.18
CA VAL A 221 11.86 21.30 2.29
C VAL A 221 11.64 20.00 3.08
N TYR A 222 10.39 19.63 3.33
CA TYR A 222 10.03 18.35 3.97
C TYR A 222 10.47 17.15 3.12
N ARG A 223 10.33 17.27 1.79
CA ARG A 223 10.77 16.31 0.78
C ARG A 223 12.27 16.02 0.81
N TYR A 224 13.12 17.05 0.97
CA TYR A 224 14.56 16.87 1.08
C TYR A 224 14.95 16.08 2.33
N SER A 225 14.26 16.31 3.45
CA SER A 225 14.54 15.61 4.71
C SER A 225 14.09 14.14 4.69
N LEU A 226 12.97 13.81 4.04
CA LEU A 226 12.50 12.43 3.89
C LEU A 226 13.33 11.67 2.86
N ALA A 227 13.56 12.23 1.67
CA ALA A 227 14.39 11.60 0.64
C ALA A 227 15.83 11.36 1.14
N GLN A 228 16.42 12.27 1.91
CA GLN A 228 17.72 12.04 2.57
C GLN A 228 17.63 10.91 3.60
N LYS A 229 16.58 10.85 4.43
CA LYS A 229 16.39 9.76 5.40
C LYS A 229 16.25 8.39 4.71
N TYR A 230 15.54 8.31 3.58
CA TYR A 230 15.41 7.06 2.81
C TYR A 230 16.71 6.67 2.11
N VAL A 231 17.53 7.64 1.68
CA VAL A 231 18.86 7.38 1.11
C VAL A 231 19.86 6.97 2.20
N GLU A 232 19.80 7.56 3.40
CA GLU A 232 20.67 7.21 4.52
C GLU A 232 20.36 5.84 5.14
N VAL A 233 19.09 5.37 5.07
CA VAL A 233 18.67 4.01 5.49
C VAL A 233 18.74 2.98 4.35
N GLY A 234 19.27 3.34 3.18
CA GLY A 234 19.50 2.39 2.09
C GLY A 234 18.23 1.94 1.35
N VAL A 235 17.13 2.72 1.40
CA VAL A 235 15.90 2.50 0.63
C VAL A 235 16.03 3.11 -0.77
#